data_1204fc598c9fe05de8b802ecd6f01dd5
#
_entry.id   1204fc598c9fe05de8b802ecd6f01dd5
#
_cell.length_a   1.000
_cell.length_b   1.000
_cell.length_c   1.000
_cell.angle_alpha   90.00
_cell.angle_beta   90.00
_cell.angle_gamma   90.00
#
_symmetry.space_group_name_H-M   'P 1'
#
loop_
_entity.id
_entity.type
_entity.pdbx_description
1 polymer ?
#
loop_
_entity_poly.entity_id
_entity_poly.type
_entity_poly.pdbx_seq_one_letter_code
_entity_poly.pdbx_strand_id
1 'polypeptide(L)'
;MAAAGRVLKPHAVLFACGLNAIRSPMAAALFKQLFGGRAYAGSAGVRKGELDPFAVAAMDEIGLDISKHRPKTFEELEDWEGLNFDVIITLSPEAHHKALELTRTVAVDVEYWPTPDPTAGGGSREQQLDAYRDVRDQLLARIKQRFAWRPGGNE
;
A
#
# COMPACT_ATOMS: atom_id res chain seq x y z
N MET A 1 5.55 4.89 24.90
CA MET A 1 4.46 3.93 24.92
C MET A 1 3.61 4.04 23.67
N ALA A 2 3.28 2.94 23.07
CA ALA A 2 2.42 2.97 21.90
C ALA A 2 1.03 3.45 22.26
N ALA A 3 0.36 4.12 21.33
CA ALA A 3 -1.02 4.51 21.52
C ALA A 3 -1.87 3.25 21.74
N ALA A 4 -2.88 3.34 22.59
CA ALA A 4 -3.79 2.22 22.82
C ALA A 4 -4.42 1.80 21.48
N GLY A 5 -4.43 0.51 21.20
CA GLY A 5 -5.00 -0.04 19.98
C GLY A 5 -4.07 -0.07 18.78
N ARG A 6 -2.88 0.52 18.87
CA ARG A 6 -1.96 0.50 17.74
C ARG A 6 -1.28 -0.85 17.59
N VAL A 7 -1.46 -1.48 16.42
CA VAL A 7 -0.82 -2.76 16.11
C VAL A 7 0.62 -2.53 15.68
N LEU A 8 1.57 -3.07 16.42
CA LEU A 8 3.01 -2.89 16.14
C LEU A 8 3.55 -3.92 15.17
N LYS A 9 3.12 -5.18 15.31
CA LYS A 9 3.55 -6.27 14.43
C LYS A 9 2.33 -6.99 13.91
N PRO A 10 1.69 -6.43 12.89
CA PRO A 10 0.48 -7.02 12.34
C PRO A 10 0.76 -8.31 11.58
N HIS A 11 -0.21 -9.22 11.58
CA HIS A 11 -0.17 -10.42 10.74
C HIS A 11 -0.68 -10.14 9.34
N ALA A 12 -1.51 -9.13 9.18
CA ALA A 12 -2.10 -8.79 7.89
C ALA A 12 -2.28 -7.29 7.76
N VAL A 13 -1.78 -6.72 6.67
CA VAL A 13 -1.82 -5.28 6.37
C VAL A 13 -2.52 -5.06 5.05
N LEU A 14 -3.45 -4.11 5.01
CA LEU A 14 -4.08 -3.68 3.77
C LEU A 14 -3.59 -2.28 3.44
N PHE A 15 -3.05 -2.11 2.23
CA PHE A 15 -2.70 -0.79 1.71
C PHE A 15 -3.80 -0.31 0.78
N ALA A 16 -4.21 0.93 0.90
CA ALA A 16 -5.33 1.45 0.13
C ALA A 16 -5.04 2.83 -0.46
N CYS A 17 -5.48 3.03 -1.70
CA CYS A 17 -5.40 4.32 -2.37
C CYS A 17 -6.68 4.54 -3.17
N GLY A 18 -6.70 5.54 -4.06
CA GLY A 18 -7.92 5.85 -4.81
C GLY A 18 -8.33 4.77 -5.80
N LEU A 19 -7.38 4.35 -6.65
CA LEU A 19 -7.68 3.49 -7.80
C LEU A 19 -7.09 2.08 -7.72
N ASN A 20 -6.28 1.79 -6.71
CA ASN A 20 -5.54 0.53 -6.59
C ASN A 20 -4.70 0.23 -7.85
N ALA A 21 -4.15 1.27 -8.43
CA ALA A 21 -3.42 1.20 -9.69
C ALA A 21 -1.94 1.57 -9.59
N ILE A 22 -1.53 2.29 -8.55
CA ILE A 22 -0.16 2.78 -8.39
C ILE A 22 0.32 2.59 -6.95
N ARG A 23 -0.12 3.46 -6.04
CA ARG A 23 0.45 3.57 -4.69
C ARG A 23 0.25 2.32 -3.84
N SER A 24 -0.98 1.84 -3.76
CA SER A 24 -1.26 0.69 -2.91
C SER A 24 -0.68 -0.61 -3.44
N PRO A 25 -0.70 -0.89 -4.76
CA PRO A 25 -0.01 -2.09 -5.27
C PRO A 25 1.49 -2.04 -5.02
N MET A 26 2.11 -0.87 -5.17
CA MET A 26 3.54 -0.70 -4.90
C MET A 26 3.84 -0.97 -3.43
N ALA A 27 3.05 -0.38 -2.51
CA ALA A 27 3.24 -0.57 -1.09
C ALA A 27 3.09 -2.04 -0.68
N ALA A 28 2.07 -2.71 -1.19
CA ALA A 28 1.85 -4.12 -0.87
C ALA A 28 3.01 -4.99 -1.34
N ALA A 29 3.54 -4.74 -2.54
CA ALA A 29 4.67 -5.50 -3.07
C ALA A 29 5.93 -5.26 -2.24
N LEU A 30 6.19 -4.02 -1.83
CA LEU A 30 7.32 -3.68 -0.98
C LEU A 30 7.22 -4.39 0.38
N PHE A 31 6.05 -4.35 0.98
CA PHE A 31 5.82 -5.02 2.25
C PHE A 31 6.05 -6.53 2.14
N LYS A 32 5.53 -7.14 1.08
CA LYS A 32 5.72 -8.58 0.85
C LYS A 32 7.19 -8.93 0.69
N GLN A 33 7.96 -8.08 0.02
CA GLN A 33 9.39 -8.31 -0.15
C GLN A 33 10.13 -8.33 1.17
N LEU A 34 9.73 -7.44 2.09
CA LEU A 34 10.40 -7.32 3.39
C LEU A 34 9.91 -8.31 4.43
N PHE A 35 8.61 -8.64 4.41
CA PHE A 35 7.98 -9.40 5.48
C PHE A 35 7.16 -10.60 5.01
N GLY A 36 7.27 -10.98 3.74
CA GLY A 36 6.37 -11.96 3.13
C GLY A 36 6.29 -13.32 3.78
N GLY A 37 7.32 -13.73 4.53
CA GLY A 37 7.28 -14.99 5.25
C GLY A 37 6.59 -14.91 6.60
N ARG A 38 6.22 -13.72 7.06
CA ARG A 38 5.71 -13.50 8.42
C ARG A 38 4.38 -12.77 8.48
N ALA A 39 4.00 -12.11 7.39
CA ALA A 39 2.78 -11.33 7.39
C ALA A 39 2.20 -11.27 5.98
N TYR A 40 0.89 -11.14 5.91
CA TYR A 40 0.17 -11.02 4.66
C TYR A 40 -0.05 -9.54 4.32
N ALA A 41 0.02 -9.20 3.04
CA ALA A 41 -0.31 -7.87 2.58
C ALA A 41 -1.28 -7.95 1.42
N GLY A 42 -2.26 -7.05 1.44
CA GLY A 42 -3.18 -6.88 0.34
C GLY A 42 -3.27 -5.42 -0.05
N SER A 43 -4.01 -5.14 -1.11
CA SER A 43 -4.25 -3.76 -1.54
C SER A 43 -5.65 -3.63 -2.13
N ALA A 44 -6.21 -2.43 -2.01
CA ALA A 44 -7.54 -2.12 -2.54
C ALA A 44 -7.66 -0.64 -2.84
N GLY A 45 -8.69 -0.26 -3.56
CA GLY A 45 -8.98 1.13 -3.87
C GLY A 45 -10.43 1.49 -3.57
N VAL A 46 -10.71 2.77 -3.57
CA VAL A 46 -12.08 3.26 -3.48
C VAL A 46 -12.82 2.94 -4.78
N ARG A 47 -12.13 3.13 -5.89
CA ARG A 47 -12.54 2.72 -7.22
C ARG A 47 -11.41 1.91 -7.80
N LYS A 48 -11.62 1.21 -8.89
CA LYS A 48 -10.53 0.53 -9.55
C LYS A 48 -10.20 1.20 -10.87
N GLY A 49 -8.90 1.44 -11.08
CA GLY A 49 -8.39 1.92 -12.35
C GLY A 49 -7.73 0.80 -13.11
N GLU A 50 -6.87 1.16 -14.03
CA GLU A 50 -6.02 0.21 -14.75
C GLU A 50 -4.62 0.29 -14.17
N LEU A 51 -3.96 -0.84 -14.02
CA LEU A 51 -2.59 -0.88 -13.50
C LEU A 51 -1.69 0.01 -14.36
N ASP A 52 -0.98 0.92 -13.71
CA ASP A 52 -0.18 1.92 -14.39
C ASP A 52 1.16 1.34 -14.86
N PRO A 53 1.49 1.43 -16.15
CA PRO A 53 2.77 0.92 -16.66
C PRO A 53 4.01 1.57 -16.05
N PHE A 54 3.94 2.83 -15.65
CA PHE A 54 5.07 3.48 -14.96
C PHE A 54 5.29 2.87 -13.58
N ALA A 55 4.22 2.51 -12.89
CA ALA A 55 4.34 1.83 -11.60
C ALA A 55 5.01 0.47 -11.79
N VAL A 56 4.60 -0.27 -12.80
CA VAL A 56 5.23 -1.55 -13.13
C VAL A 56 6.73 -1.36 -13.41
N ALA A 57 7.08 -0.35 -14.21
CA ALA A 57 8.47 -0.08 -14.55
C ALA A 57 9.30 0.30 -13.34
N ALA A 58 8.77 1.17 -12.48
CA ALA A 58 9.50 1.61 -11.28
C ALA A 58 9.77 0.45 -10.32
N MET A 59 8.81 -0.46 -10.19
CA MET A 59 8.99 -1.63 -9.34
C MET A 59 9.95 -2.65 -9.95
N ASP A 60 9.89 -2.80 -11.28
CA ASP A 60 10.77 -3.71 -11.98
C ASP A 60 12.24 -3.32 -11.80
N GLU A 61 12.53 -2.02 -11.68
CA GLU A 61 13.89 -1.53 -11.45
C GLU A 61 14.52 -2.11 -10.18
N ILE A 62 13.71 -2.47 -9.21
CA ILE A 62 14.19 -3.03 -7.95
C ILE A 62 13.86 -4.52 -7.83
N GLY A 63 13.54 -5.16 -8.95
CA GLY A 63 13.32 -6.60 -9.01
C GLY A 63 11.95 -7.07 -8.52
N LEU A 64 10.97 -6.20 -8.42
CA LEU A 64 9.62 -6.57 -8.00
C LEU A 64 8.64 -6.46 -9.16
N ASP A 65 8.01 -7.58 -9.49
CA ASP A 65 7.06 -7.64 -10.60
C ASP A 65 5.63 -7.48 -10.08
N ILE A 66 5.00 -6.34 -10.40
CA ILE A 66 3.59 -6.12 -10.10
C ILE A 66 2.71 -6.18 -11.34
N SER A 67 3.25 -6.66 -12.47
CA SER A 67 2.53 -6.64 -13.75
C SER A 67 1.25 -7.50 -13.74
N LYS A 68 1.15 -8.44 -12.82
CA LYS A 68 -0.04 -9.31 -12.72
C LYS A 68 -1.05 -8.81 -11.69
N HIS A 69 -0.78 -7.70 -11.04
CA HIS A 69 -1.72 -7.13 -10.09
C HIS A 69 -3.00 -6.72 -10.79
N ARG A 70 -4.14 -7.05 -10.20
CA ARG A 70 -5.46 -6.67 -10.70
C ARG A 70 -6.08 -5.67 -9.74
N PRO A 71 -6.29 -4.43 -10.18
CA PRO A 71 -6.97 -3.44 -9.34
C PRO A 71 -8.32 -3.93 -8.85
N LYS A 72 -8.63 -3.63 -7.59
CA LYS A 72 -9.88 -4.03 -6.98
C LYS A 72 -10.34 -2.97 -5.99
N THR A 73 -11.63 -2.95 -5.74
CA THR A 73 -12.21 -2.06 -4.73
C THR A 73 -12.20 -2.73 -3.37
N PHE A 74 -12.43 -1.93 -2.32
CA PHE A 74 -12.64 -2.47 -0.98
C PHE A 74 -13.79 -3.48 -0.96
N GLU A 75 -14.88 -3.16 -1.66
CA GLU A 75 -16.06 -4.03 -1.68
C GLU A 75 -15.75 -5.38 -2.34
N GLU A 76 -15.01 -5.36 -3.44
CA GLU A 76 -14.61 -6.60 -4.11
C GLU A 76 -13.70 -7.42 -3.22
N LEU A 77 -12.75 -6.77 -2.54
CA LEU A 77 -11.87 -7.48 -1.63
C LEU A 77 -12.65 -8.10 -0.48
N GLU A 78 -13.59 -7.35 0.09
CA GLU A 78 -14.44 -7.84 1.16
C GLU A 78 -15.24 -9.07 0.74
N ASP A 79 -15.79 -9.05 -0.48
CA ASP A 79 -16.58 -10.15 -1.01
C ASP A 79 -15.74 -11.40 -1.25
N TRP A 80 -14.49 -11.23 -1.71
CA TRP A 80 -13.66 -12.36 -2.09
C TRP A 80 -12.85 -12.94 -0.93
N GLU A 81 -12.35 -12.09 -0.04
CA GLU A 81 -11.43 -12.50 1.03
C GLU A 81 -11.86 -12.07 2.41
N GLY A 82 -12.81 -11.14 2.50
CA GLY A 82 -13.15 -10.50 3.75
C GLY A 82 -12.14 -9.41 4.12
N LEU A 83 -12.49 -8.57 5.06
CA LEU A 83 -11.60 -7.49 5.55
C LEU A 83 -10.91 -7.96 6.84
N ASN A 84 -10.18 -9.05 6.73
CA ASN A 84 -9.51 -9.67 7.88
C ASN A 84 -8.07 -9.15 8.02
N PHE A 85 -7.95 -7.84 8.18
CA PHE A 85 -6.66 -7.18 8.34
C PHE A 85 -6.55 -6.60 9.74
N ASP A 86 -5.34 -6.58 10.26
CA ASP A 86 -5.05 -5.97 11.56
C ASP A 86 -4.93 -4.47 11.45
N VAL A 87 -4.43 -4.01 10.31
CA VAL A 87 -4.21 -2.60 10.05
C VAL A 87 -4.51 -2.28 8.59
N ILE A 88 -5.16 -1.15 8.36
CA ILE A 88 -5.37 -0.60 7.03
C ILE A 88 -4.55 0.69 6.94
N ILE A 89 -3.63 0.73 6.00
CA ILE A 89 -2.79 1.90 5.77
C ILE A 89 -3.29 2.59 4.51
N THR A 90 -3.81 3.80 4.69
CA THR A 90 -4.41 4.57 3.61
C THR A 90 -3.39 5.60 3.10
N LEU A 91 -3.29 5.70 1.78
CA LEU A 91 -2.26 6.49 1.12
C LEU A 91 -2.81 7.76 0.45
N SER A 92 -4.13 7.92 0.47
CA SER A 92 -4.80 9.09 -0.09
C SER A 92 -5.94 9.51 0.83
N PRO A 93 -6.36 10.78 0.77
CA PRO A 93 -7.50 11.23 1.59
C PRO A 93 -8.77 10.46 1.31
N GLU A 94 -9.03 10.15 0.05
CA GLU A 94 -10.22 9.41 -0.37
C GLU A 94 -10.24 8.01 0.24
N ALA A 95 -9.11 7.31 0.16
CA ALA A 95 -9.00 5.97 0.73
C ALA A 95 -9.13 6.01 2.24
N HIS A 96 -8.58 7.03 2.88
CA HIS A 96 -8.67 7.17 4.33
C HIS A 96 -10.12 7.34 4.78
N HIS A 97 -10.86 8.21 4.11
CA HIS A 97 -12.27 8.44 4.40
C HIS A 97 -13.07 7.14 4.27
N LYS A 98 -12.82 6.41 3.18
CA LYS A 98 -13.51 5.14 2.93
C LYS A 98 -13.18 4.10 4.00
N ALA A 99 -11.92 3.99 4.38
CA ALA A 99 -11.49 3.04 5.41
C ALA A 99 -12.15 3.33 6.75
N LEU A 100 -12.26 4.61 7.12
CA LEU A 100 -12.91 4.98 8.38
C LEU A 100 -14.39 4.61 8.38
N GLU A 101 -15.06 4.73 7.24
CA GLU A 101 -16.46 4.32 7.14
C GLU A 101 -16.61 2.80 7.31
N LEU A 102 -15.76 2.04 6.64
CA LEU A 102 -15.86 0.58 6.63
C LEU A 102 -15.48 -0.04 7.97
N THR A 103 -14.67 0.65 8.76
CA THR A 103 -14.16 0.09 10.01
C THR A 103 -14.90 0.58 11.25
N ARG A 104 -16.05 1.26 11.09
CA ARG A 104 -16.82 1.75 12.21
C ARG A 104 -17.22 0.66 13.20
N THR A 105 -17.48 -0.53 12.68
CA THR A 105 -18.04 -1.62 13.48
C THR A 105 -17.09 -2.80 13.63
N VAL A 106 -15.85 -2.66 13.19
CA VAL A 106 -14.85 -3.73 13.26
C VAL A 106 -13.59 -3.20 13.94
N ALA A 107 -12.90 -4.10 14.62
CA ALA A 107 -11.67 -3.75 15.36
C ALA A 107 -10.46 -3.81 14.46
N VAL A 108 -10.26 -2.76 13.68
CA VAL A 108 -9.13 -2.64 12.75
C VAL A 108 -8.49 -1.27 12.95
N ASP A 109 -7.17 -1.24 13.10
CA ASP A 109 -6.45 0.03 13.14
C ASP A 109 -6.38 0.63 11.75
N VAL A 110 -6.55 1.95 11.66
CA VAL A 110 -6.41 2.67 10.39
C VAL A 110 -5.31 3.72 10.57
N GLU A 111 -4.30 3.68 9.70
CA GLU A 111 -3.22 4.67 9.69
C GLU A 111 -3.26 5.42 8.36
N TYR A 112 -3.06 6.72 8.42
CA TYR A 112 -3.04 7.55 7.23
C TYR A 112 -1.60 7.97 6.90
N TRP A 113 -1.11 7.54 5.74
CA TRP A 113 0.20 7.92 5.23
C TRP A 113 0.01 8.71 3.94
N PRO A 114 -0.20 10.03 4.03
CA PRO A 114 -0.36 10.85 2.81
C PRO A 114 0.80 10.63 1.85
N THR A 115 0.50 10.19 0.65
CA THR A 115 1.51 9.83 -0.34
C THR A 115 1.18 10.55 -1.64
N PRO A 116 2.15 11.28 -2.23
CA PRO A 116 1.88 12.01 -3.47
C PRO A 116 1.39 11.11 -4.59
N ASP A 117 0.51 11.66 -5.43
CA ASP A 117 0.05 11.01 -6.64
C ASP A 117 1.06 11.30 -7.74
N PRO A 118 1.82 10.30 -8.23
CA PRO A 118 2.86 10.57 -9.21
C PRO A 118 2.32 10.95 -10.60
N THR A 119 1.02 10.81 -10.82
CA THR A 119 0.42 11.21 -12.10
C THR A 119 0.16 12.71 -12.20
N ALA A 120 0.29 13.43 -11.10
CA ALA A 120 -0.05 14.85 -11.06
C ALA A 120 0.97 15.74 -11.77
N GLY A 121 2.19 15.27 -11.98
CA GLY A 121 3.23 16.03 -12.65
C GLY A 121 3.21 15.81 -14.14
N GLY A 122 3.88 16.72 -14.86
CA GLY A 122 4.09 16.60 -16.30
C GLY A 122 5.56 16.35 -16.60
N GLY A 123 5.96 16.71 -17.82
CA GLY A 123 7.34 16.63 -18.24
C GLY A 123 7.62 15.46 -19.16
N SER A 124 8.91 15.17 -19.35
CA SER A 124 9.33 14.09 -20.19
C SER A 124 8.97 12.74 -19.57
N ARG A 125 9.07 11.69 -20.37
CA ARG A 125 8.83 10.32 -19.89
C ARG A 125 9.72 10.01 -18.67
N GLU A 126 10.99 10.41 -18.74
CA GLU A 126 11.94 10.16 -17.65
C GLU A 126 11.56 10.93 -16.40
N GLN A 127 11.13 12.19 -16.56
CA GLN A 127 10.69 12.99 -15.43
C GLN A 127 9.42 12.41 -14.79
N GLN A 128 8.51 11.91 -15.61
CA GLN A 128 7.32 11.26 -15.10
C GLN A 128 7.70 9.99 -14.32
N LEU A 129 8.59 9.18 -14.88
CA LEU A 129 9.04 7.96 -14.20
C LEU A 129 9.74 8.27 -12.87
N ASP A 130 10.50 9.38 -12.82
CA ASP A 130 11.14 9.80 -11.58
C ASP A 130 10.13 10.06 -10.46
N ALA A 131 8.96 10.59 -10.78
CA ALA A 131 7.91 10.79 -9.79
C ALA A 131 7.45 9.46 -9.17
N TYR A 132 7.37 8.41 -9.98
CA TYR A 132 7.01 7.07 -9.50
C TYR A 132 8.12 6.48 -8.65
N ARG A 133 9.38 6.70 -9.04
CA ARG A 133 10.53 6.26 -8.24
C ARG A 133 10.53 6.91 -6.87
N ASP A 134 10.21 8.20 -6.80
CA ASP A 134 10.15 8.93 -5.54
C ASP A 134 9.06 8.36 -4.62
N VAL A 135 7.89 8.08 -5.17
CA VAL A 135 6.80 7.47 -4.41
C VAL A 135 7.22 6.08 -3.90
N ARG A 136 7.80 5.27 -4.77
CA ARG A 136 8.32 3.95 -4.41
C ARG A 136 9.28 4.04 -3.23
N ASP A 137 10.24 4.96 -3.33
CA ASP A 137 11.29 5.08 -2.32
C ASP A 137 10.76 5.62 -1.00
N GLN A 138 9.80 6.55 -1.05
CA GLN A 138 9.13 7.05 0.14
C GLN A 138 8.36 5.94 0.85
N LEU A 139 7.62 5.14 0.10
CA LEU A 139 6.87 4.02 0.66
C LEU A 139 7.79 3.00 1.29
N LEU A 140 8.89 2.67 0.62
CA LEU A 140 9.86 1.71 1.15
C LEU A 140 10.43 2.18 2.49
N ALA A 141 10.85 3.44 2.55
CA ALA A 141 11.39 4.00 3.78
C ALA A 141 10.35 4.00 4.91
N ARG A 142 9.12 4.36 4.59
CA ARG A 142 8.05 4.41 5.58
C ARG A 142 7.72 3.02 6.13
N ILE A 143 7.66 2.04 5.26
CA ILE A 143 7.38 0.65 5.66
C ILE A 143 8.48 0.13 6.57
N LYS A 144 9.74 0.33 6.20
CA LYS A 144 10.87 -0.09 7.03
C LYS A 144 10.83 0.54 8.41
N GLN A 145 10.55 1.84 8.47
CA GLN A 145 10.50 2.55 9.74
C GLN A 145 9.33 2.09 10.61
N ARG A 146 8.13 2.03 10.03
CA ARG A 146 6.91 1.73 10.78
C ARG A 146 6.95 0.32 11.38
N PHE A 147 7.47 -0.64 10.63
CA PHE A 147 7.47 -2.04 11.04
C PHE A 147 8.84 -2.51 11.54
N ALA A 148 9.75 -1.56 11.78
CA ALA A 148 11.07 -1.82 12.37
C ALA A 148 11.86 -2.91 11.62
N TRP A 149 11.85 -2.87 10.30
CA TRP A 149 12.56 -3.84 9.49
C TRP A 149 14.07 -3.73 9.67
N ARG A 150 14.74 -4.88 9.75
CA ARG A 150 16.20 -4.96 9.83
C ARG A 150 16.73 -6.00 8.86
N PRO A 151 17.85 -5.72 8.16
CA PRO A 151 18.44 -6.69 7.27
C PRO A 151 18.79 -7.98 8.00
N GLY A 152 18.27 -9.12 7.50
CA GLY A 152 18.61 -10.45 8.01
C GLY A 152 18.21 -10.75 9.43
N GLY A 153 17.54 -9.85 10.13
CA GLY A 153 17.33 -9.98 11.54
C GLY A 153 15.91 -9.84 12.07
N ASN A 154 14.94 -9.90 11.21
CA ASN A 154 13.56 -9.72 11.65
C ASN A 154 12.95 -11.03 12.09
N GLU A 155 12.85 -11.19 13.35
CA GLU A 155 12.20 -12.34 13.95
C GLU A 155 10.78 -11.99 14.38
#